data_dc83bf1cb6d8d3b527845e5e9ac60274
#
_entry.id   dc83bf1cb6d8d3b527845e5e9ac60274
#
_cell.length_a   1.000
_cell.length_b   1.000
_cell.length_c   1.000
_cell.angle_alpha   90.00
_cell.angle_beta   90.00
_cell.angle_gamma   90.00
#
_symmetry.space_group_name_H-M   'P 1'
#
loop_
_entity.id
_entity.type
_entity.pdbx_description
1 polymer ?
#
loop_
_entity_poly.entity_id
_entity_poly.type
_entity_poly.pdbx_seq_one_letter_code
_entity_poly.pdbx_strand_id
1 'polypeptide(L)'
;MIDRQTVDKILDAAQIVDVVSDFVTLRKRGVNYIGLCPFHDEKTGSFTVSPAKGIFKCFGCGKGGGPVHFIMEHEQLDYPSALKYLAKKYHIEVVEKELTPEEQQSQSDREAMFALNTWAQSYFTQQMNNTEDGRAIGLSYFRSRGFTDETIAKFGLGYCLDKSDAMTMTALHSGYKADFIEKCGLGSRRDNGTWYDRFRGRVIFPVHTLSGKVVAFGGRVLKKDDKTAKYVNSPESEIYHKSNELYGIYFAKQSIVKQDRCFLVEGYTDVISMHQAGITNVVASSGTSLTPGQIRLIHRFTPNITVLYDGDAAGIKASIRGIDLLLEEGMNVKVVLLPDGEDPDSFAQNNNASDFIDFIDKNQVDFIRFKIQLLLDEIGNDPIKKAGLIQDVVRSVSLIPDNIVRSVYAKECASQLDVDEKVVLAEIQKILRTRREKELVRKSNGDYTPQSYAAEEKHDTNPAYRQEDVVSDGVGQSFSSQFSTFDKEEMNILHYVVRYGGELLFMTKAGEYQTVSGFIIA
;
A
#
# COMPACT_ATOMS: atom_id res chain seq x y z
N MET A 1 16.44 -9.54 -17.31
CA MET A 1 15.91 -10.03 -15.99
C MET A 1 16.39 -11.46 -15.80
N ILE A 2 16.91 -11.82 -14.62
CA ILE A 2 17.35 -13.20 -14.35
C ILE A 2 16.11 -14.11 -14.37
N ASP A 3 16.19 -15.23 -15.09
CA ASP A 3 15.08 -16.18 -15.18
C ASP A 3 14.83 -16.87 -13.83
N ARG A 4 13.59 -17.34 -13.62
CA ARG A 4 13.15 -17.89 -12.32
C ARG A 4 13.95 -19.15 -11.92
N GLN A 5 14.29 -19.99 -12.88
CA GLN A 5 15.04 -21.22 -12.60
C GLN A 5 16.47 -20.91 -12.14
N THR A 6 17.10 -19.89 -12.73
CA THR A 6 18.42 -19.40 -12.31
C THR A 6 18.33 -18.76 -10.92
N VAL A 7 17.28 -17.98 -10.61
CA VAL A 7 17.05 -17.43 -9.27
C VAL A 7 16.92 -18.56 -8.23
N ASP A 8 16.11 -19.57 -8.51
CA ASP A 8 15.90 -20.71 -7.60
C ASP A 8 17.22 -21.46 -7.37
N LYS A 9 18.03 -21.71 -8.42
CA LYS A 9 19.38 -22.33 -8.28
C LYS A 9 20.32 -21.51 -7.41
N ILE A 10 20.30 -20.18 -7.55
CA ILE A 10 21.14 -19.28 -6.73
C ILE A 10 20.70 -19.35 -5.26
N LEU A 11 19.40 -19.32 -5.00
CA LEU A 11 18.83 -19.37 -3.64
C LEU A 11 19.13 -20.71 -2.95
N ASP A 12 19.02 -21.81 -3.67
CA ASP A 12 19.32 -23.16 -3.17
C ASP A 12 20.82 -23.34 -2.85
N ALA A 13 21.69 -22.78 -3.67
CA ALA A 13 23.14 -22.84 -3.47
C ALA A 13 23.62 -21.91 -2.35
N ALA A 14 22.96 -20.79 -2.14
CA ALA A 14 23.40 -19.73 -1.21
C ALA A 14 23.11 -20.09 0.25
N GLN A 15 23.99 -20.87 0.87
CA GLN A 15 23.90 -21.19 2.28
C GLN A 15 24.25 -19.99 3.15
N ILE A 16 23.34 -19.59 4.07
CA ILE A 16 23.49 -18.37 4.88
C ILE A 16 24.79 -18.31 5.67
N VAL A 17 25.26 -19.42 6.23
CA VAL A 17 26.52 -19.46 7.00
C VAL A 17 27.71 -19.21 6.10
N ASP A 18 27.74 -19.84 4.92
CA ASP A 18 28.82 -19.69 3.94
C ASP A 18 28.88 -18.25 3.40
N VAL A 19 27.73 -17.66 3.06
CA VAL A 19 27.65 -16.28 2.58
C VAL A 19 28.11 -15.28 3.63
N VAL A 20 27.65 -15.44 4.90
CA VAL A 20 28.00 -14.52 5.98
C VAL A 20 29.44 -14.68 6.43
N SER A 21 29.99 -15.89 6.36
CA SER A 21 31.38 -16.15 6.78
C SER A 21 32.45 -15.45 5.96
N ASP A 22 32.10 -15.01 4.73
CA ASP A 22 33.03 -14.20 3.91
C ASP A 22 33.28 -12.81 4.55
N PHE A 23 32.37 -12.32 5.38
CA PHE A 23 32.37 -10.96 5.90
C PHE A 23 32.44 -10.88 7.42
N VAL A 24 32.01 -11.92 8.11
CA VAL A 24 31.87 -11.95 9.57
C VAL A 24 32.51 -13.21 10.15
N THR A 25 33.40 -13.03 11.10
CA THR A 25 33.95 -14.17 11.86
C THR A 25 32.86 -14.76 12.76
N LEU A 26 32.37 -15.95 12.37
CA LEU A 26 31.30 -16.65 13.07
C LEU A 26 31.85 -17.68 14.07
N ARG A 27 31.27 -17.75 15.27
CA ARG A 27 31.53 -18.76 16.29
C ARG A 27 30.27 -19.61 16.52
N LYS A 28 30.41 -20.91 16.54
CA LYS A 28 29.28 -21.82 16.78
C LYS A 28 28.79 -21.70 18.23
N ARG A 29 27.47 -21.53 18.39
CA ARG A 29 26.80 -21.52 19.69
C ARG A 29 25.52 -22.35 19.62
N GLY A 30 25.61 -23.60 20.08
CA GLY A 30 24.54 -24.58 19.91
C GLY A 30 24.27 -24.89 18.45
N VAL A 31 23.03 -24.75 18.00
CA VAL A 31 22.59 -24.98 16.61
C VAL A 31 22.80 -23.76 15.70
N ASN A 32 23.15 -22.60 16.25
CA ASN A 32 23.35 -21.36 15.54
C ASN A 32 24.82 -20.92 15.57
N TYR A 33 25.11 -19.84 14.79
CA TYR A 33 26.39 -19.15 14.83
C TYR A 33 26.19 -17.73 15.33
N ILE A 34 27.21 -17.15 16.00
CA ILE A 34 27.20 -15.77 16.49
C ILE A 34 28.48 -15.08 16.07
N GLY A 35 28.36 -13.81 15.71
CA GLY A 35 29.46 -12.91 15.36
C GLY A 35 29.19 -11.47 15.78
N LEU A 36 30.13 -10.58 15.48
CA LEU A 36 29.93 -9.13 15.55
C LEU A 36 29.12 -8.69 14.33
N CYS A 37 28.17 -7.77 14.54
CA CYS A 37 27.31 -7.30 13.45
C CYS A 37 28.10 -6.44 12.46
N PRO A 38 28.02 -6.70 11.13
CA PRO A 38 28.68 -5.87 10.15
C PRO A 38 27.92 -4.57 9.84
N PHE A 39 26.73 -4.38 10.42
CA PHE A 39 25.84 -3.25 10.10
C PHE A 39 25.79 -2.16 11.20
N HIS A 40 26.40 -2.40 12.36
CA HIS A 40 26.56 -1.42 13.43
C HIS A 40 27.72 -1.79 14.33
N ASP A 41 28.29 -0.82 15.01
CA ASP A 41 29.40 -1.03 15.94
C ASP A 41 28.92 -1.68 17.25
N GLU A 42 29.51 -2.82 17.63
CA GLU A 42 29.26 -3.50 18.89
C GLU A 42 30.51 -4.20 19.43
N LYS A 43 30.59 -4.29 20.75
CA LYS A 43 31.71 -4.99 21.44
C LYS A 43 31.38 -6.45 21.78
N THR A 44 30.10 -6.79 21.84
CA THR A 44 29.58 -8.12 22.16
C THR A 44 28.69 -8.61 21.04
N GLY A 45 28.92 -9.81 20.51
CA GLY A 45 28.21 -10.33 19.35
C GLY A 45 26.71 -10.48 19.59
N SER A 46 25.91 -9.67 18.90
CA SER A 46 24.45 -9.78 18.84
C SER A 46 23.93 -10.33 17.50
N PHE A 47 24.84 -10.55 16.56
CA PHE A 47 24.53 -11.04 15.22
C PHE A 47 24.47 -12.56 15.21
N THR A 48 23.31 -13.12 15.00
CA THR A 48 23.04 -14.58 15.01
C THR A 48 22.69 -15.07 13.62
N VAL A 49 23.29 -16.19 13.21
CA VAL A 49 23.01 -16.88 11.94
C VAL A 49 22.45 -18.26 12.25
N SER A 50 21.28 -18.57 11.70
CA SER A 50 20.60 -19.84 11.88
C SER A 50 20.65 -20.68 10.59
N PRO A 51 21.50 -21.72 10.52
CA PRO A 51 21.57 -22.59 9.34
C PRO A 51 20.23 -23.27 9.03
N ALA A 52 19.56 -23.77 10.07
CA ALA A 52 18.30 -24.51 9.94
C ALA A 52 17.15 -23.64 9.38
N LYS A 53 17.20 -22.32 9.62
CA LYS A 53 16.20 -21.38 9.10
C LYS A 53 16.68 -20.66 7.83
N GLY A 54 17.94 -20.78 7.45
CA GLY A 54 18.52 -20.08 6.30
C GLY A 54 18.57 -18.56 6.47
N ILE A 55 18.62 -18.02 7.70
CA ILE A 55 18.54 -16.58 7.95
C ILE A 55 19.60 -16.10 8.95
N PHE A 56 19.90 -14.80 8.86
CA PHE A 56 20.59 -14.08 9.94
C PHE A 56 19.61 -13.14 10.66
N LYS A 57 19.94 -12.79 11.90
CA LYS A 57 19.26 -11.76 12.70
C LYS A 57 20.25 -11.11 13.64
N CYS A 58 20.32 -9.79 13.61
CA CYS A 58 21.02 -9.01 14.61
C CYS A 58 20.01 -8.54 15.68
N PHE A 59 20.28 -8.87 16.95
CA PHE A 59 19.43 -8.44 18.06
C PHE A 59 19.80 -7.03 18.58
N GLY A 60 20.92 -6.45 18.11
CA GLY A 60 21.31 -5.08 18.42
C GLY A 60 20.63 -4.06 17.50
N CYS A 61 20.81 -4.18 16.19
CA CYS A 61 20.25 -3.21 15.22
C CYS A 61 18.96 -3.67 14.55
N GLY A 62 18.45 -4.89 14.83
CA GLY A 62 17.21 -5.41 14.29
C GLY A 62 17.29 -5.93 12.86
N LYS A 63 18.39 -5.75 12.11
CA LYS A 63 18.53 -6.25 10.74
C LYS A 63 18.48 -7.78 10.70
N GLY A 64 17.85 -8.34 9.65
CA GLY A 64 17.73 -9.78 9.47
C GLY A 64 17.21 -10.14 8.09
N GLY A 65 17.45 -11.39 7.66
CA GLY A 65 17.01 -11.85 6.34
C GLY A 65 17.77 -13.08 5.87
N GLY A 66 17.54 -13.50 4.62
CA GLY A 66 18.26 -14.57 3.96
C GLY A 66 19.57 -14.11 3.31
N PRO A 67 20.26 -15.02 2.58
CA PRO A 67 21.56 -14.76 1.97
C PRO A 67 21.57 -13.56 1.02
N VAL A 68 20.57 -13.46 0.14
CA VAL A 68 20.45 -12.34 -0.81
C VAL A 68 20.27 -11.02 -0.06
N HIS A 69 19.43 -11.01 0.98
CA HIS A 69 19.19 -9.81 1.76
C HIS A 69 20.46 -9.36 2.52
N PHE A 70 21.26 -10.31 2.99
CA PHE A 70 22.54 -10.01 3.61
C PHE A 70 23.48 -9.29 2.63
N ILE A 71 23.62 -9.80 1.42
CA ILE A 71 24.46 -9.18 0.37
C ILE A 71 23.90 -7.81 -0.03
N MET A 72 22.58 -7.66 -0.19
CA MET A 72 21.96 -6.37 -0.49
C MET A 72 22.31 -5.30 0.56
N GLU A 73 22.23 -5.66 1.84
CA GLU A 73 22.50 -4.74 2.95
C GLU A 73 23.99 -4.47 3.15
N HIS A 74 24.85 -5.48 2.96
CA HIS A 74 26.29 -5.37 3.20
C HIS A 74 27.00 -4.65 2.05
N GLU A 75 26.71 -5.06 0.82
CA GLU A 75 27.35 -4.50 -0.39
C GLU A 75 26.58 -3.30 -0.98
N GLN A 76 25.47 -2.87 -0.34
CA GLN A 76 24.62 -1.78 -0.83
C GLN A 76 24.07 -2.05 -2.26
N LEU A 77 23.79 -3.32 -2.59
CA LEU A 77 23.33 -3.74 -3.91
C LEU A 77 21.81 -3.83 -3.97
N ASP A 78 21.26 -3.66 -5.18
CA ASP A 78 19.87 -4.03 -5.45
C ASP A 78 19.73 -5.56 -5.58
N TYR A 79 18.49 -6.04 -5.56
CA TYR A 79 18.18 -7.48 -5.58
C TYR A 79 18.79 -8.21 -6.80
N PRO A 80 18.67 -7.71 -8.06
CA PRO A 80 19.32 -8.33 -9.22
C PRO A 80 20.84 -8.39 -9.11
N SER A 81 21.47 -7.33 -8.62
CA SER A 81 22.93 -7.27 -8.46
C SER A 81 23.41 -8.20 -7.34
N ALA A 82 22.65 -8.32 -6.23
CA ALA A 82 22.95 -9.28 -5.18
C ALA A 82 22.82 -10.74 -5.67
N LEU A 83 21.83 -11.04 -6.51
CA LEU A 83 21.74 -12.35 -7.16
C LEU A 83 22.93 -12.64 -8.08
N LYS A 84 23.37 -11.68 -8.89
CA LYS A 84 24.56 -11.82 -9.73
C LYS A 84 25.82 -12.02 -8.90
N TYR A 85 25.94 -11.32 -7.77
CA TYR A 85 27.06 -11.51 -6.84
C TYR A 85 27.11 -12.95 -6.32
N LEU A 86 25.97 -13.49 -5.84
CA LEU A 86 25.89 -14.87 -5.37
C LEU A 86 26.08 -15.89 -6.48
N ALA A 87 25.52 -15.65 -7.67
CA ALA A 87 25.74 -16.49 -8.84
C ALA A 87 27.24 -16.62 -9.16
N LYS A 88 27.97 -15.49 -9.14
CA LYS A 88 29.43 -15.49 -9.34
C LYS A 88 30.16 -16.28 -8.25
N LYS A 89 29.77 -16.12 -6.98
CA LYS A 89 30.35 -16.87 -5.85
C LYS A 89 30.18 -18.38 -6.02
N TYR A 90 28.99 -18.83 -6.45
CA TYR A 90 28.67 -20.26 -6.59
C TYR A 90 28.86 -20.81 -8.01
N HIS A 91 29.52 -20.03 -8.89
CA HIS A 91 29.77 -20.41 -10.29
C HIS A 91 28.51 -20.84 -11.06
N ILE A 92 27.39 -20.18 -10.77
CA ILE A 92 26.13 -20.39 -11.47
C ILE A 92 26.08 -19.43 -12.67
N GLU A 93 25.90 -20.00 -13.87
CA GLU A 93 25.71 -19.21 -15.06
C GLU A 93 24.37 -18.48 -15.00
N VAL A 94 24.40 -17.15 -15.11
CA VAL A 94 23.20 -16.32 -15.08
C VAL A 94 22.64 -16.25 -16.50
N VAL A 95 21.57 -16.99 -16.72
CA VAL A 95 20.78 -16.85 -17.94
C VAL A 95 19.93 -15.59 -17.79
N GLU A 96 20.35 -14.52 -18.45
CA GLU A 96 19.52 -13.31 -18.54
C GLU A 96 18.54 -13.51 -19.70
N LYS A 97 17.24 -13.41 -19.39
CA LYS A 97 16.22 -13.32 -20.43
C LYS A 97 16.52 -12.05 -21.22
N GLU A 98 16.89 -12.18 -22.48
CA GLU A 98 16.95 -11.03 -23.37
C GLU A 98 15.59 -10.37 -23.38
N LEU A 99 15.55 -9.11 -22.97
CA LEU A 99 14.34 -8.30 -23.04
C LEU A 99 13.97 -8.11 -24.50
N THR A 100 12.69 -8.22 -24.82
CA THR A 100 12.22 -7.84 -26.15
C THR A 100 12.52 -6.36 -26.40
N PRO A 101 12.62 -5.92 -27.65
CA PRO A 101 12.81 -4.49 -27.96
C PRO A 101 11.77 -3.60 -27.29
N GLU A 102 10.52 -4.08 -27.17
CA GLU A 102 9.44 -3.36 -26.47
C GLU A 102 9.69 -3.29 -24.97
N GLU A 103 10.14 -4.39 -24.33
CA GLU A 103 10.47 -4.42 -22.89
C GLU A 103 11.68 -3.51 -22.58
N GLN A 104 12.70 -3.48 -23.46
CA GLN A 104 13.86 -2.58 -23.34
C GLN A 104 13.42 -1.12 -23.47
N GLN A 105 12.55 -0.80 -24.45
CA GLN A 105 12.03 0.54 -24.63
C GLN A 105 11.20 0.98 -23.42
N SER A 106 10.31 0.13 -22.90
CA SER A 106 9.51 0.42 -21.72
C SER A 106 10.39 0.68 -20.48
N GLN A 107 11.45 -0.11 -20.28
CA GLN A 107 12.39 0.12 -19.19
C GLN A 107 13.12 1.47 -19.35
N SER A 108 13.59 1.78 -20.56
CA SER A 108 14.25 3.05 -20.87
C SER A 108 13.31 4.24 -20.66
N ASP A 109 12.04 4.12 -21.07
CA ASP A 109 11.03 5.16 -20.87
C ASP A 109 10.75 5.40 -19.38
N ARG A 110 10.63 4.33 -18.58
CA ARG A 110 10.48 4.44 -17.13
C ARG A 110 11.68 5.14 -16.46
N GLU A 111 12.90 4.79 -16.86
CA GLU A 111 14.11 5.43 -16.35
C GLU A 111 14.16 6.91 -16.72
N ALA A 112 13.76 7.28 -17.94
CA ALA A 112 13.66 8.66 -18.38
C ALA A 112 12.59 9.45 -17.57
N MET A 113 11.46 8.82 -17.25
CA MET A 113 10.42 9.44 -16.39
C MET A 113 10.92 9.65 -14.95
N PHE A 114 11.66 8.71 -14.36
CA PHE A 114 12.29 8.90 -13.04
C PHE A 114 13.31 10.03 -13.06
N ALA A 115 14.15 10.10 -14.10
CA ALA A 115 15.12 11.18 -14.27
C ALA A 115 14.43 12.55 -14.38
N LEU A 116 13.34 12.64 -15.16
CA LEU A 116 12.54 13.85 -15.30
C LEU A 116 11.92 14.29 -13.95
N ASN A 117 11.33 13.36 -13.19
CA ASN A 117 10.75 13.69 -11.88
C ASN A 117 11.82 14.14 -10.87
N THR A 118 13.00 13.51 -10.87
CA THR A 118 14.12 13.94 -10.03
C THR A 118 14.60 15.35 -10.39
N TRP A 119 14.69 15.64 -11.69
CA TRP A 119 14.99 16.97 -12.18
C TRP A 119 13.90 17.98 -11.78
N ALA A 120 12.63 17.62 -11.95
CA ALA A 120 11.51 18.50 -11.60
C ALA A 120 11.49 18.83 -10.10
N GLN A 121 11.76 17.85 -9.21
CA GLN A 121 11.94 18.11 -7.78
C GLN A 121 13.05 19.15 -7.55
N SER A 122 14.22 18.96 -8.15
CA SER A 122 15.34 19.89 -8.04
C SER A 122 14.97 21.28 -8.56
N TYR A 123 14.25 21.34 -9.69
CA TYR A 123 13.77 22.59 -10.25
C TYR A 123 12.83 23.33 -9.28
N PHE A 124 11.82 22.68 -8.73
CA PHE A 124 10.88 23.29 -7.78
C PHE A 124 11.56 23.77 -6.50
N THR A 125 12.52 23.01 -5.98
CA THR A 125 13.34 23.41 -4.82
C THR A 125 14.20 24.62 -5.15
N GLN A 126 14.83 24.66 -6.32
CA GLN A 126 15.63 25.81 -6.77
C GLN A 126 14.77 27.05 -6.99
N GLN A 127 13.58 26.90 -7.63
CA GLN A 127 12.67 28.03 -7.80
C GLN A 127 12.24 28.61 -6.46
N MET A 128 11.93 27.75 -5.48
CA MET A 128 11.57 28.19 -4.13
C MET A 128 12.68 28.98 -3.43
N ASN A 129 13.93 28.52 -3.55
CA ASN A 129 15.04 29.10 -2.78
C ASN A 129 15.71 30.30 -3.48
N ASN A 130 15.74 30.32 -4.82
CA ASN A 130 16.58 31.25 -5.58
C ASN A 130 15.79 32.38 -6.25
N THR A 131 14.46 32.31 -6.33
CA THR A 131 13.64 33.38 -6.89
C THR A 131 13.01 34.24 -5.80
N GLU A 132 12.66 35.49 -6.12
CA GLU A 132 11.98 36.39 -5.20
C GLU A 132 10.58 35.85 -4.83
N ASP A 133 9.77 35.50 -5.83
CA ASP A 133 8.44 34.89 -5.64
C ASP A 133 8.54 33.56 -4.87
N GLY A 134 9.53 32.74 -5.18
CA GLY A 134 9.75 31.47 -4.50
C GLY A 134 9.96 31.63 -3.00
N ARG A 135 10.80 32.60 -2.60
CA ARG A 135 11.06 32.91 -1.17
C ARG A 135 9.86 33.57 -0.52
N ALA A 136 9.29 34.58 -1.17
CA ALA A 136 8.19 35.37 -0.61
C ALA A 136 6.89 34.56 -0.45
N ILE A 137 6.62 33.60 -1.34
CA ILE A 137 5.39 32.82 -1.37
C ILE A 137 5.64 31.40 -0.87
N GLY A 138 6.49 30.63 -1.57
CA GLY A 138 6.67 29.20 -1.32
C GLY A 138 7.36 28.91 0.01
N LEU A 139 8.57 29.46 0.21
CA LEU A 139 9.34 29.24 1.42
C LEU A 139 8.65 29.87 2.65
N SER A 140 8.08 31.07 2.48
CA SER A 140 7.32 31.76 3.53
C SER A 140 6.12 30.92 3.98
N TYR A 141 5.42 30.27 3.06
CA TYR A 141 4.32 29.36 3.41
C TYR A 141 4.77 28.20 4.30
N PHE A 142 5.84 27.50 3.93
CA PHE A 142 6.34 26.38 4.74
C PHE A 142 6.83 26.84 6.13
N ARG A 143 7.53 27.97 6.18
CA ARG A 143 7.97 28.55 7.45
C ARG A 143 6.81 29.04 8.32
N SER A 144 5.76 29.63 7.73
CA SER A 144 4.56 30.03 8.47
C SER A 144 3.77 28.84 9.04
N ARG A 145 4.01 27.62 8.49
CA ARG A 145 3.53 26.36 9.05
C ARG A 145 4.48 25.74 10.07
N GLY A 146 5.53 26.47 10.50
CA GLY A 146 6.48 25.98 11.48
C GLY A 146 7.50 24.97 10.95
N PHE A 147 7.59 24.73 9.62
CA PHE A 147 8.58 23.80 9.09
C PHE A 147 9.97 24.39 9.12
N THR A 148 10.93 23.62 9.65
CA THR A 148 12.35 23.99 9.67
C THR A 148 12.97 23.82 8.28
N ASP A 149 14.04 24.55 8.01
CA ASP A 149 14.77 24.44 6.74
C ASP A 149 15.32 23.02 6.52
N GLU A 150 15.68 22.31 7.60
CA GLU A 150 16.09 20.91 7.56
C GLU A 150 14.94 20.00 7.10
N THR A 151 13.74 20.17 7.65
CA THR A 151 12.54 19.42 7.26
C THR A 151 12.15 19.71 5.81
N ILE A 152 12.18 20.98 5.40
CA ILE A 152 11.91 21.39 4.02
C ILE A 152 12.88 20.72 3.05
N ALA A 153 14.17 20.71 3.38
CA ALA A 153 15.20 20.05 2.57
C ALA A 153 15.04 18.53 2.55
N LYS A 154 14.76 17.91 3.71
CA LYS A 154 14.60 16.45 3.87
C LYS A 154 13.46 15.91 3.03
N PHE A 155 12.31 16.59 3.01
CA PHE A 155 11.15 16.18 2.20
C PHE A 155 11.24 16.67 0.76
N GLY A 156 12.26 17.47 0.40
CA GLY A 156 12.47 18.01 -0.94
C GLY A 156 11.35 18.93 -1.40
N LEU A 157 10.79 19.70 -0.47
CA LEU A 157 9.68 20.61 -0.75
C LEU A 157 10.10 21.72 -1.72
N GLY A 158 9.14 22.22 -2.49
CA GLY A 158 9.43 23.21 -3.53
C GLY A 158 8.26 24.14 -3.84
N TYR A 159 8.45 24.97 -4.84
CA TYR A 159 7.44 25.87 -5.35
C TYR A 159 7.48 25.95 -6.88
N CYS A 160 6.33 25.83 -7.51
CA CYS A 160 6.16 26.07 -8.92
C CYS A 160 5.68 27.51 -9.13
N LEU A 161 6.45 28.30 -9.85
CA LEU A 161 6.14 29.72 -10.12
C LEU A 161 4.77 29.88 -10.78
N ASP A 162 4.10 31.01 -10.52
CA ASP A 162 2.82 31.36 -11.16
C ASP A 162 3.02 31.88 -12.60
N LYS A 163 3.74 31.08 -13.41
CA LYS A 163 3.96 31.31 -14.85
C LYS A 163 3.35 30.15 -15.63
N SER A 164 2.84 30.45 -16.84
CA SER A 164 2.03 29.48 -17.59
C SER A 164 2.77 28.17 -17.85
N ASP A 165 4.02 28.23 -18.30
CA ASP A 165 4.77 27.14 -18.90
C ASP A 165 6.28 27.15 -18.55
N ALA A 166 6.66 27.89 -17.51
CA ALA A 166 8.08 28.11 -17.17
C ALA A 166 8.84 26.82 -16.89
N MET A 167 8.24 25.91 -16.12
CA MET A 167 8.84 24.60 -15.79
C MET A 167 8.92 23.74 -17.07
N THR A 168 7.83 23.62 -17.81
CA THR A 168 7.78 22.82 -19.04
C THR A 168 8.80 23.30 -20.08
N MET A 169 8.90 24.61 -20.31
CA MET A 169 9.87 25.16 -21.26
C MET A 169 11.31 24.93 -20.80
N THR A 170 11.57 25.04 -19.49
CA THR A 170 12.90 24.74 -18.94
C THR A 170 13.24 23.25 -19.09
N ALA A 171 12.28 22.34 -18.88
CA ALA A 171 12.47 20.92 -19.08
C ALA A 171 12.81 20.57 -20.54
N LEU A 172 12.07 21.15 -21.49
CA LEU A 172 12.32 20.97 -22.91
C LEU A 172 13.71 21.49 -23.33
N HIS A 173 14.12 22.66 -22.85
CA HIS A 173 15.46 23.22 -23.08
C HIS A 173 16.57 22.35 -22.43
N SER A 174 16.27 21.66 -21.36
CA SER A 174 17.16 20.69 -20.69
C SER A 174 17.23 19.33 -21.40
N GLY A 175 16.52 19.16 -22.54
CA GLY A 175 16.57 17.97 -23.36
C GLY A 175 15.54 16.89 -23.00
N TYR A 176 14.62 17.14 -22.08
CA TYR A 176 13.54 16.18 -21.78
C TYR A 176 12.49 16.18 -22.88
N LYS A 177 12.00 14.98 -23.23
CA LYS A 177 10.99 14.80 -24.27
C LYS A 177 9.61 15.28 -23.79
N ALA A 178 8.88 15.93 -24.69
CA ALA A 178 7.52 16.42 -24.46
C ALA A 178 6.57 15.35 -23.93
N ASP A 179 6.63 14.14 -24.52
CA ASP A 179 5.76 13.01 -24.16
C ASP A 179 5.94 12.58 -22.69
N PHE A 180 7.19 12.62 -22.17
CA PHE A 180 7.42 12.29 -20.76
C PHE A 180 6.93 13.37 -19.81
N ILE A 181 6.98 14.66 -20.22
CA ILE A 181 6.43 15.77 -19.45
C ILE A 181 4.91 15.60 -19.30
N GLU A 182 4.21 15.23 -20.38
CA GLU A 182 2.77 14.94 -20.37
C GLU A 182 2.46 13.66 -19.58
N LYS A 183 3.16 12.56 -19.82
CA LYS A 183 2.98 11.28 -19.12
C LYS A 183 3.20 11.40 -17.60
N CYS A 184 4.19 12.17 -17.15
CA CYS A 184 4.42 12.46 -15.73
C CYS A 184 3.40 13.48 -15.15
N GLY A 185 2.57 14.08 -16.00
CA GLY A 185 1.59 15.09 -15.60
C GLY A 185 2.23 16.36 -15.03
N LEU A 186 3.41 16.73 -15.51
CA LEU A 186 4.10 17.95 -15.12
C LEU A 186 3.61 19.16 -15.93
N GLY A 187 3.35 18.95 -17.20
CA GLY A 187 2.79 19.95 -18.13
C GLY A 187 1.83 19.30 -19.10
N SER A 188 1.01 20.09 -19.74
CA SER A 188 0.07 19.66 -20.80
C SER A 188 0.01 20.68 -21.92
N ARG A 189 -0.36 20.24 -23.12
CA ARG A 189 -0.65 21.13 -24.24
C ARG A 189 -2.12 21.51 -24.26
N ARG A 190 -2.39 22.78 -24.58
CA ARG A 190 -3.73 23.28 -24.91
C ARG A 190 -4.03 23.04 -26.39
N ASP A 191 -5.29 23.15 -26.77
CA ASP A 191 -5.75 22.98 -28.16
C ASP A 191 -5.04 23.94 -29.14
N ASN A 192 -4.61 25.11 -28.69
CA ASN A 192 -3.83 26.08 -29.46
C ASN A 192 -2.32 25.77 -29.53
N GLY A 193 -1.88 24.61 -29.01
CA GLY A 193 -0.49 24.19 -29.03
C GLY A 193 0.40 24.80 -27.95
N THR A 194 -0.10 25.71 -27.11
CA THR A 194 0.67 26.30 -26.02
C THR A 194 0.76 25.35 -24.81
N TRP A 195 1.89 25.37 -24.12
CA TRP A 195 2.09 24.59 -22.90
C TRP A 195 1.48 25.27 -21.67
N TYR A 196 1.12 24.48 -20.68
CA TYR A 196 0.84 24.98 -19.36
C TYR A 196 1.35 24.02 -18.28
N ASP A 197 1.90 24.57 -17.20
CA ASP A 197 2.42 23.84 -16.05
C ASP A 197 1.26 23.43 -15.14
N ARG A 198 1.13 22.11 -14.83
CA ARG A 198 0.05 21.58 -13.99
C ARG A 198 0.08 22.15 -12.57
N PHE A 199 1.26 22.38 -12.04
CA PHE A 199 1.47 22.82 -10.65
C PHE A 199 1.69 24.33 -10.51
N ARG A 200 1.36 25.11 -11.51
CA ARG A 200 1.53 26.56 -11.51
C ARG A 200 0.98 27.23 -10.26
N GLY A 201 1.78 28.11 -9.60
CA GLY A 201 1.41 28.87 -8.42
C GLY A 201 1.16 28.03 -7.17
N ARG A 202 1.77 26.83 -7.08
CA ARG A 202 1.57 25.87 -5.99
C ARG A 202 2.85 25.56 -5.25
N VAL A 203 2.74 25.33 -3.94
CA VAL A 203 3.79 24.63 -3.17
C VAL A 203 3.73 23.15 -3.47
N ILE A 204 4.90 22.50 -3.51
CA ILE A 204 5.09 21.16 -4.05
C ILE A 204 5.54 20.18 -2.96
N PHE A 205 4.90 19.03 -2.97
CA PHE A 205 5.17 17.88 -2.10
C PHE A 205 5.56 16.68 -2.98
N PRO A 206 6.85 16.32 -3.05
CA PRO A 206 7.29 15.15 -3.83
C PRO A 206 6.81 13.84 -3.19
N VAL A 207 6.29 12.92 -4.01
CA VAL A 207 5.92 11.56 -3.60
C VAL A 207 7.05 10.62 -3.95
N HIS A 208 7.47 9.81 -2.97
CA HIS A 208 8.61 8.89 -3.12
C HIS A 208 8.16 7.44 -3.08
N THR A 209 8.77 6.61 -3.91
CA THR A 209 8.69 5.14 -3.77
C THR A 209 9.34 4.68 -2.47
N LEU A 210 9.17 3.40 -2.13
CA LEU A 210 9.93 2.76 -1.04
C LEU A 210 11.45 2.90 -1.17
N SER A 211 11.98 2.96 -2.39
CA SER A 211 13.42 3.12 -2.66
C SER A 211 13.90 4.58 -2.64
N GLY A 212 12.98 5.55 -2.49
CA GLY A 212 13.31 6.97 -2.44
C GLY A 212 13.34 7.67 -3.80
N LYS A 213 12.92 7.02 -4.89
CA LYS A 213 12.78 7.67 -6.20
C LYS A 213 11.50 8.51 -6.22
N VAL A 214 11.58 9.72 -6.78
CA VAL A 214 10.41 10.58 -6.95
C VAL A 214 9.53 10.08 -8.09
N VAL A 215 8.28 9.79 -7.82
CA VAL A 215 7.32 9.23 -8.80
C VAL A 215 6.21 10.19 -9.17
N ALA A 216 5.89 11.12 -8.28
CA ALA A 216 4.76 12.04 -8.45
C ALA A 216 4.94 13.29 -7.58
N PHE A 217 4.01 14.23 -7.71
CA PHE A 217 3.94 15.44 -6.91
C PHE A 217 2.52 15.72 -6.46
N GLY A 218 2.38 16.24 -5.24
CA GLY A 218 1.21 16.97 -4.79
C GLY A 218 1.48 18.47 -4.86
N GLY A 219 0.48 19.24 -5.25
CA GLY A 219 0.60 20.70 -5.33
C GLY A 219 -0.56 21.41 -4.64
N ARG A 220 -0.28 22.24 -3.61
CA ARG A 220 -1.29 23.03 -2.90
C ARG A 220 -1.28 24.48 -3.40
N VAL A 221 -2.45 24.98 -3.82
CA VAL A 221 -2.62 26.40 -4.16
C VAL A 221 -2.66 27.23 -2.87
N LEU A 222 -2.05 28.41 -2.90
CA LEU A 222 -2.02 29.33 -1.74
C LEU A 222 -3.02 30.49 -1.89
N LYS A 223 -3.38 30.84 -3.12
CA LYS A 223 -4.43 31.85 -3.40
C LYS A 223 -5.80 31.26 -3.05
N LYS A 224 -6.61 32.01 -2.30
CA LYS A 224 -8.03 31.67 -2.08
C LYS A 224 -8.79 32.01 -3.37
N ASP A 225 -9.10 30.99 -4.15
CA ASP A 225 -9.99 31.08 -5.30
C ASP A 225 -10.93 29.86 -5.23
N ASP A 226 -12.21 30.09 -5.04
CA ASP A 226 -13.24 29.07 -4.88
C ASP A 226 -13.41 28.18 -6.14
N LYS A 227 -12.84 28.60 -7.27
CA LYS A 227 -12.88 27.84 -8.53
C LYS A 227 -11.72 26.88 -8.72
N THR A 228 -10.68 26.97 -7.88
CA THR A 228 -9.45 26.19 -8.05
C THR A 228 -9.31 25.16 -6.95
N ALA A 229 -9.15 23.89 -7.32
CA ALA A 229 -8.93 22.81 -6.34
C ALA A 229 -7.75 23.13 -5.43
N LYS A 230 -7.98 23.05 -4.09
CA LYS A 230 -6.97 23.33 -3.06
C LYS A 230 -5.71 22.48 -3.26
N TYR A 231 -5.88 21.18 -3.55
CA TYR A 231 -4.79 20.24 -3.87
C TYR A 231 -4.98 19.67 -5.28
N VAL A 232 -3.87 19.48 -5.98
CA VAL A 232 -3.78 18.76 -7.26
C VAL A 232 -2.63 17.76 -7.14
N ASN A 233 -2.87 16.52 -7.55
CA ASN A 233 -1.84 15.48 -7.59
C ASN A 233 -1.44 15.16 -9.03
N SER A 234 -0.27 14.54 -9.23
CA SER A 234 0.09 13.93 -10.51
C SER A 234 -0.98 12.91 -10.92
N PRO A 235 -1.25 12.77 -12.22
CA PRO A 235 -2.10 11.69 -12.73
C PRO A 235 -1.41 10.34 -12.61
N GLU A 236 -2.16 9.25 -12.83
CA GLU A 236 -1.60 7.91 -13.01
C GLU A 236 -0.59 7.89 -14.16
N SER A 237 0.48 7.14 -14.02
CA SER A 237 1.50 6.97 -15.06
C SER A 237 2.17 5.61 -14.97
N GLU A 238 3.07 5.28 -15.92
CA GLU A 238 3.83 4.04 -15.90
C GLU A 238 4.73 3.86 -14.68
N ILE A 239 5.07 4.95 -13.97
CA ILE A 239 5.90 4.95 -12.77
C ILE A 239 5.14 5.31 -11.49
N TYR A 240 3.90 5.75 -11.59
CA TYR A 240 3.10 6.19 -10.46
C TYR A 240 1.69 5.61 -10.49
N HIS A 241 1.38 4.80 -9.50
CA HIS A 241 0.05 4.28 -9.24
C HIS A 241 -0.39 4.74 -7.85
N LYS A 242 -1.26 5.75 -7.82
CA LYS A 242 -1.70 6.38 -6.57
C LYS A 242 -2.28 5.37 -5.57
N SER A 243 -2.93 4.33 -6.08
CA SER A 243 -3.48 3.24 -5.28
C SER A 243 -2.44 2.36 -4.58
N ASN A 244 -1.15 2.47 -4.94
CA ASN A 244 -0.06 1.65 -4.42
C ASN A 244 1.02 2.46 -3.70
N GLU A 245 0.87 3.80 -3.63
CA GLU A 245 1.85 4.68 -3.03
C GLU A 245 1.27 5.36 -1.78
N LEU A 246 2.13 5.57 -0.78
CA LEU A 246 1.81 6.29 0.44
C LEU A 246 2.82 7.42 0.63
N TYR A 247 2.32 8.62 0.91
CA TYR A 247 3.20 9.72 1.23
C TYR A 247 3.93 9.47 2.56
N GLY A 248 5.22 9.77 2.60
CA GLY A 248 6.04 9.57 3.79
C GLY A 248 6.62 8.18 3.97
N ILE A 249 6.16 7.15 3.25
CA ILE A 249 6.58 5.74 3.45
C ILE A 249 8.10 5.54 3.34
N TYR A 250 8.77 6.25 2.44
CA TYR A 250 10.22 6.21 2.30
C TYR A 250 10.93 6.58 3.60
N PHE A 251 10.48 7.64 4.25
CA PHE A 251 11.04 8.14 5.50
C PHE A 251 10.59 7.33 6.72
N ALA A 252 9.38 6.77 6.66
CA ALA A 252 8.74 6.10 7.79
C ALA A 252 9.09 4.61 7.96
N LYS A 253 9.43 3.90 6.88
CA LYS A 253 9.56 2.43 6.84
C LYS A 253 10.43 1.82 7.94
N GLN A 254 11.58 2.43 8.26
CA GLN A 254 12.48 1.93 9.31
C GLN A 254 11.88 2.12 10.71
N SER A 255 11.25 3.27 10.94
CA SER A 255 10.59 3.60 12.20
C SER A 255 9.34 2.74 12.42
N ILE A 256 8.58 2.44 11.37
CA ILE A 256 7.44 1.53 11.42
C ILE A 256 7.90 0.15 11.89
N VAL A 257 8.95 -0.41 11.27
CA VAL A 257 9.51 -1.71 11.68
C VAL A 257 10.04 -1.69 13.11
N LYS A 258 10.78 -0.63 13.49
CA LYS A 258 11.39 -0.51 14.83
C LYS A 258 10.35 -0.40 15.94
N GLN A 259 9.26 0.32 15.69
CA GLN A 259 8.20 0.59 16.68
C GLN A 259 7.05 -0.42 16.58
N ASP A 260 7.07 -1.30 15.57
CA ASP A 260 5.99 -2.24 15.23
C ASP A 260 4.62 -1.54 15.20
N ARG A 261 4.57 -0.31 14.69
CA ARG A 261 3.37 0.52 14.61
C ARG A 261 3.49 1.55 13.49
N CYS A 262 2.40 1.72 12.73
CA CYS A 262 2.26 2.75 11.70
C CYS A 262 1.14 3.72 12.08
N PHE A 263 1.41 5.02 12.00
CA PHE A 263 0.38 6.06 12.05
C PHE A 263 -0.10 6.38 10.64
N LEU A 264 -1.42 6.43 10.46
CA LEU A 264 -2.06 6.83 9.21
C LEU A 264 -2.78 8.16 9.43
N VAL A 265 -2.45 9.14 8.60
CA VAL A 265 -3.07 10.47 8.55
C VAL A 265 -3.58 10.77 7.15
N GLU A 266 -4.24 11.92 6.95
CA GLU A 266 -4.87 12.24 5.67
C GLU A 266 -3.94 12.97 4.70
N GLY A 267 -3.16 13.95 5.17
CA GLY A 267 -2.51 14.94 4.35
C GLY A 267 -0.97 14.92 4.36
N TYR A 268 -0.41 15.69 3.43
CA TYR A 268 1.04 15.88 3.30
C TYR A 268 1.62 16.61 4.51
N THR A 269 0.94 17.65 4.96
CA THR A 269 1.39 18.50 6.08
C THR A 269 1.39 17.74 7.38
N ASP A 270 0.40 16.87 7.60
CA ASP A 270 0.30 16.06 8.81
C ASP A 270 1.51 15.14 8.97
N VAL A 271 1.90 14.46 7.88
CA VAL A 271 3.10 13.62 7.86
C VAL A 271 4.35 14.43 8.18
N ILE A 272 4.49 15.61 7.56
CA ILE A 272 5.71 16.43 7.73
C ILE A 272 5.81 16.97 9.15
N SER A 273 4.70 17.49 9.70
CA SER A 273 4.64 18.04 11.07
C SER A 273 4.91 16.98 12.12
N MET A 274 4.23 15.82 12.02
CA MET A 274 4.48 14.71 12.93
C MET A 274 5.94 14.21 12.83
N HIS A 275 6.45 14.09 11.60
CA HIS A 275 7.83 13.67 11.41
C HIS A 275 8.83 14.67 11.99
N GLN A 276 8.60 15.98 11.83
CA GLN A 276 9.42 17.04 12.43
C GLN A 276 9.35 17.00 13.95
N ALA A 277 8.17 16.74 14.52
CA ALA A 277 7.99 16.57 15.96
C ALA A 277 8.66 15.29 16.52
N GLY A 278 9.23 14.41 15.66
CA GLY A 278 9.91 13.18 16.08
C GLY A 278 9.07 11.90 15.93
N ILE A 279 7.81 11.99 15.49
CA ILE A 279 6.93 10.85 15.23
C ILE A 279 7.13 10.42 13.78
N THR A 280 8.15 9.59 13.55
CA THR A 280 8.66 9.30 12.20
C THR A 280 8.04 8.08 11.53
N ASN A 281 7.19 7.32 12.21
CA ASN A 281 6.46 6.15 11.70
C ASN A 281 5.07 6.51 11.15
N VAL A 282 4.95 7.65 10.45
CA VAL A 282 3.71 8.22 9.94
C VAL A 282 3.67 8.25 8.41
N VAL A 283 2.50 7.93 7.85
CA VAL A 283 2.23 7.94 6.40
C VAL A 283 0.85 8.54 6.11
N ALA A 284 0.63 9.01 4.87
CA ALA A 284 -0.68 9.50 4.44
C ALA A 284 -1.15 8.89 3.12
N SER A 285 -2.47 8.74 2.98
CA SER A 285 -3.14 8.36 1.72
C SER A 285 -3.20 9.49 0.69
N SER A 286 -2.94 10.74 1.13
CA SER A 286 -2.78 11.95 0.30
C SER A 286 -4.00 12.33 -0.53
N GLY A 287 -5.15 12.48 0.14
CA GLY A 287 -6.38 13.00 -0.46
C GLY A 287 -7.11 11.99 -1.35
N THR A 288 -6.99 10.70 -1.04
CA THR A 288 -7.83 9.62 -1.57
C THR A 288 -8.28 8.70 -0.45
N SER A 289 -9.42 8.02 -0.68
CA SER A 289 -9.76 6.88 0.17
C SER A 289 -8.64 5.85 0.17
N LEU A 290 -8.37 5.28 1.33
CA LEU A 290 -7.36 4.23 1.50
C LEU A 290 -7.66 3.03 0.58
N THR A 291 -6.64 2.46 -0.03
CA THR A 291 -6.77 1.35 -0.98
C THR A 291 -6.14 0.06 -0.45
N PRO A 292 -6.57 -1.12 -0.93
CA PRO A 292 -5.92 -2.39 -0.57
C PRO A 292 -4.43 -2.44 -0.91
N GLY A 293 -3.99 -1.77 -2.00
CA GLY A 293 -2.57 -1.67 -2.36
C GLY A 293 -1.75 -0.92 -1.32
N GLN A 294 -2.26 0.21 -0.85
CA GLN A 294 -1.65 1.02 0.21
C GLN A 294 -1.62 0.28 1.55
N ILE A 295 -2.69 -0.45 1.89
CA ILE A 295 -2.76 -1.26 3.12
C ILE A 295 -1.71 -2.37 3.08
N ARG A 296 -1.63 -3.13 2.00
CA ARG A 296 -0.61 -4.17 1.83
C ARG A 296 0.81 -3.61 1.87
N LEU A 297 1.00 -2.36 1.43
CA LEU A 297 2.30 -1.70 1.55
C LEU A 297 2.70 -1.47 3.01
N ILE A 298 1.77 -1.03 3.88
CA ILE A 298 2.01 -0.90 5.34
C ILE A 298 2.22 -2.28 5.96
N HIS A 299 1.37 -3.26 5.59
CA HIS A 299 1.37 -4.60 6.18
C HIS A 299 2.71 -5.35 6.00
N ARG A 300 3.51 -4.99 4.97
CA ARG A 300 4.89 -5.51 4.81
C ARG A 300 5.81 -5.17 5.99
N PHE A 301 5.51 -4.11 6.73
CA PHE A 301 6.36 -3.60 7.81
C PHE A 301 5.78 -3.88 9.19
N THR A 302 4.47 -3.80 9.34
CA THR A 302 3.75 -4.07 10.59
C THR A 302 2.29 -4.41 10.33
N PRO A 303 1.67 -5.31 11.10
CA PRO A 303 0.22 -5.47 11.09
C PRO A 303 -0.51 -4.40 11.91
N ASN A 304 0.21 -3.56 12.70
CA ASN A 304 -0.38 -2.64 13.66
C ASN A 304 -0.49 -1.23 13.08
N ILE A 305 -1.72 -0.72 12.96
CA ILE A 305 -1.99 0.62 12.44
C ILE A 305 -2.85 1.43 13.43
N THR A 306 -2.48 2.69 13.62
CA THR A 306 -3.27 3.66 14.36
C THR A 306 -3.67 4.79 13.41
N VAL A 307 -4.96 4.95 13.18
CA VAL A 307 -5.52 6.01 12.33
C VAL A 307 -5.81 7.22 13.18
N LEU A 308 -5.26 8.37 12.81
CA LEU A 308 -5.53 9.64 13.47
C LEU A 308 -6.53 10.43 12.63
N TYR A 309 -7.62 10.82 13.25
CA TYR A 309 -8.66 11.64 12.64
C TYR A 309 -8.70 13.01 13.26
N ASP A 310 -9.03 13.99 12.41
CA ASP A 310 -9.38 15.33 12.87
C ASP A 310 -10.58 15.25 13.81
N GLY A 311 -10.69 16.18 14.76
CA GLY A 311 -11.82 16.26 15.71
C GLY A 311 -13.20 16.53 15.07
N ASP A 312 -13.34 16.37 13.77
CA ASP A 312 -14.54 16.64 12.98
C ASP A 312 -15.42 15.40 12.81
N ALA A 313 -16.61 15.42 13.42
CA ALA A 313 -17.59 14.33 13.37
C ALA A 313 -18.07 13.97 11.96
N ALA A 314 -18.05 14.88 10.98
CA ALA A 314 -18.49 14.61 9.61
C ALA A 314 -17.43 13.80 8.83
N GLY A 315 -16.15 14.08 9.06
CA GLY A 315 -15.03 13.35 8.47
C GLY A 315 -14.97 11.90 8.95
N ILE A 316 -15.29 11.64 10.21
CA ILE A 316 -15.24 10.32 10.85
C ILE A 316 -16.14 9.30 10.14
N LYS A 317 -17.38 9.67 9.77
CA LYS A 317 -18.31 8.76 9.08
C LYS A 317 -17.86 8.34 7.68
N ALA A 318 -17.23 9.25 6.94
CA ALA A 318 -16.67 8.95 5.63
C ALA A 318 -15.49 7.98 5.76
N SER A 319 -14.75 8.08 6.85
CA SER A 319 -13.51 7.34 7.11
C SER A 319 -13.76 5.89 7.58
N ILE A 320 -14.90 5.59 8.20
CA ILE A 320 -15.26 4.24 8.68
C ILE A 320 -15.17 3.19 7.54
N ARG A 321 -15.55 3.56 6.32
CA ARG A 321 -15.43 2.65 5.16
C ARG A 321 -13.98 2.30 4.82
N GLY A 322 -13.04 3.22 5.02
CA GLY A 322 -11.61 2.97 4.81
C GLY A 322 -11.04 1.97 5.82
N ILE A 323 -11.58 1.96 7.04
CA ILE A 323 -11.11 1.06 8.09
C ILE A 323 -11.60 -0.38 7.88
N ASP A 324 -12.79 -0.58 7.32
CA ASP A 324 -13.26 -1.93 6.95
C ASP A 324 -12.27 -2.64 6.00
N LEU A 325 -11.62 -1.89 5.10
CA LEU A 325 -10.56 -2.42 4.23
C LEU A 325 -9.30 -2.84 5.02
N LEU A 326 -8.94 -2.11 6.08
CA LEU A 326 -7.83 -2.48 6.96
C LEU A 326 -8.10 -3.81 7.67
N LEU A 327 -9.32 -3.99 8.18
CA LEU A 327 -9.74 -5.24 8.82
C LEU A 327 -9.73 -6.41 7.82
N GLU A 328 -10.17 -6.19 6.58
CA GLU A 328 -10.19 -7.20 5.52
C GLU A 328 -8.78 -7.67 5.14
N GLU A 329 -7.78 -6.77 5.15
CA GLU A 329 -6.38 -7.09 4.91
C GLU A 329 -5.66 -7.62 6.19
N GLY A 330 -6.40 -7.87 7.28
CA GLY A 330 -5.89 -8.49 8.52
C GLY A 330 -5.07 -7.58 9.42
N MET A 331 -5.27 -6.24 9.33
CA MET A 331 -4.58 -5.28 10.18
C MET A 331 -5.21 -5.19 11.58
N ASN A 332 -4.38 -4.94 12.58
CA ASN A 332 -4.79 -4.57 13.93
C ASN A 332 -5.03 -3.05 13.96
N VAL A 333 -6.28 -2.62 14.00
CA VAL A 333 -6.65 -1.21 13.80
C VAL A 333 -7.02 -0.54 15.11
N LYS A 334 -6.33 0.56 15.42
CA LYS A 334 -6.70 1.50 16.46
C LYS A 334 -7.04 2.85 15.86
N VAL A 335 -7.85 3.60 16.54
CA VAL A 335 -8.32 4.93 16.16
C VAL A 335 -8.02 5.91 17.29
N VAL A 336 -7.62 7.10 16.92
CA VAL A 336 -7.49 8.25 17.82
C VAL A 336 -8.24 9.41 17.22
N LEU A 337 -9.11 10.02 18.01
CA LEU A 337 -9.70 11.32 17.69
C LEU A 337 -8.86 12.40 18.37
N LEU A 338 -8.45 13.38 17.59
CA LEU A 338 -7.83 14.57 18.14
C LEU A 338 -8.88 15.48 18.80
N PRO A 339 -8.49 16.41 19.68
CA PRO A 339 -9.38 17.37 20.26
C PRO A 339 -10.10 18.21 19.20
N ASP A 340 -11.30 18.71 19.53
CA ASP A 340 -12.10 19.54 18.63
C ASP A 340 -11.30 20.72 18.05
N GLY A 341 -11.30 20.82 16.72
CA GLY A 341 -10.60 21.88 16.00
C GLY A 341 -9.10 21.64 15.77
N GLU A 342 -8.55 20.52 16.23
CA GLU A 342 -7.17 20.12 15.97
C GLU A 342 -7.12 19.06 14.85
N ASP A 343 -6.12 19.21 13.98
CA ASP A 343 -5.67 18.19 13.02
C ASP A 343 -4.27 17.69 13.44
N PRO A 344 -3.73 16.61 12.85
CA PRO A 344 -2.40 16.12 13.22
C PRO A 344 -1.28 17.14 13.00
N ASP A 345 -1.43 18.05 12.02
CA ASP A 345 -0.50 19.13 11.74
C ASP A 345 -0.46 20.14 12.90
N SER A 346 -1.62 20.72 13.26
CA SER A 346 -1.73 21.70 14.37
C SER A 346 -1.34 21.07 15.71
N PHE A 347 -1.79 19.85 15.97
CA PHE A 347 -1.48 19.16 17.23
C PHE A 347 0.03 18.87 17.36
N ALA A 348 0.72 18.49 16.27
CA ALA A 348 2.17 18.30 16.27
C ALA A 348 2.96 19.61 16.44
N GLN A 349 2.39 20.75 16.02
CA GLN A 349 3.02 22.05 16.21
C GLN A 349 2.89 22.56 17.66
N ASN A 350 1.77 22.22 18.34
CA ASN A 350 1.46 22.68 19.68
C ASN A 350 2.02 21.77 20.79
N ASN A 351 2.45 20.53 20.46
CA ASN A 351 2.92 19.54 21.41
C ASN A 351 4.28 18.99 21.04
N ASN A 352 5.09 18.62 22.02
CA ASN A 352 6.30 17.85 21.76
C ASN A 352 5.98 16.37 21.46
N ALA A 353 6.97 15.62 20.94
CA ALA A 353 6.78 14.22 20.56
C ALA A 353 6.29 13.33 21.71
N SER A 354 6.81 13.54 22.93
CA SER A 354 6.42 12.73 24.09
C SER A 354 4.97 12.96 24.46
N ASP A 355 4.55 14.23 24.55
CA ASP A 355 3.17 14.57 24.92
C ASP A 355 2.18 14.11 23.87
N PHE A 356 2.55 14.18 22.57
CA PHE A 356 1.73 13.68 21.49
C PHE A 356 1.57 12.15 21.56
N ILE A 357 2.68 11.41 21.74
CA ILE A 357 2.62 9.95 21.88
C ILE A 357 1.83 9.54 23.14
N ASP A 358 2.04 10.23 24.26
CA ASP A 358 1.28 10.01 25.50
C ASP A 358 -0.22 10.25 25.29
N PHE A 359 -0.58 11.28 24.55
CA PHE A 359 -1.96 11.55 24.17
C PHE A 359 -2.54 10.40 23.33
N ILE A 360 -1.81 9.95 22.29
CA ILE A 360 -2.23 8.82 21.46
C ILE A 360 -2.42 7.58 22.32
N ASP A 361 -1.45 7.23 23.15
CA ASP A 361 -1.48 6.00 23.96
C ASP A 361 -2.60 5.97 24.99
N LYS A 362 -3.00 7.14 25.50
CA LYS A 362 -4.14 7.28 26.44
C LYS A 362 -5.51 7.27 25.74
N ASN A 363 -5.58 7.78 24.51
CA ASN A 363 -6.85 7.99 23.81
C ASN A 363 -7.10 7.02 22.65
N GLN A 364 -6.13 6.15 22.32
CA GLN A 364 -6.32 5.16 21.26
C GLN A 364 -7.35 4.11 21.67
N VAL A 365 -8.33 3.91 20.81
CA VAL A 365 -9.41 2.95 21.00
C VAL A 365 -9.36 1.91 19.87
N ASP A 366 -9.66 0.66 20.20
CA ASP A 366 -9.88 -0.37 19.19
C ASP A 366 -11.01 0.05 18.23
N PHE A 367 -10.84 -0.22 16.93
CA PHE A 367 -11.80 0.26 15.93
C PHE A 367 -13.22 -0.26 16.13
N ILE A 368 -13.39 -1.52 16.49
CA ILE A 368 -14.72 -2.10 16.67
C ILE A 368 -15.42 -1.42 17.86
N ARG A 369 -14.70 -1.20 18.96
CA ARG A 369 -15.20 -0.43 20.12
C ARG A 369 -15.54 1.00 19.74
N PHE A 370 -14.64 1.66 19.00
CA PHE A 370 -14.87 3.01 18.49
C PHE A 370 -16.13 3.11 17.64
N LYS A 371 -16.32 2.17 16.70
CA LYS A 371 -17.49 2.10 15.82
C LYS A 371 -18.78 1.91 16.62
N ILE A 372 -18.76 1.04 17.63
CA ILE A 372 -19.91 0.80 18.51
C ILE A 372 -20.26 2.08 19.27
N GLN A 373 -19.28 2.73 19.92
CA GLN A 373 -19.50 3.95 20.70
C GLN A 373 -20.08 5.08 19.83
N LEU A 374 -19.44 5.34 18.69
CA LEU A 374 -19.88 6.41 17.78
C LEU A 374 -21.32 6.23 17.31
N LEU A 375 -21.72 5.00 16.99
CA LEU A 375 -23.06 4.72 16.50
C LEU A 375 -24.10 4.62 17.61
N LEU A 376 -23.73 4.22 18.83
CA LEU A 376 -24.63 4.21 19.99
C LEU A 376 -25.06 5.63 20.39
N ASP A 377 -24.14 6.59 20.33
CA ASP A 377 -24.43 8.00 20.67
C ASP A 377 -25.48 8.63 19.73
N GLU A 378 -25.60 8.13 18.49
CA GLU A 378 -26.55 8.63 17.48
C GLU A 378 -27.95 8.01 17.57
N ILE A 379 -28.06 6.80 18.11
CA ILE A 379 -29.28 5.97 17.96
C ILE A 379 -30.27 6.22 19.11
N GLY A 380 -29.77 6.60 20.29
CA GLY A 380 -30.62 6.67 21.49
C GLY A 380 -31.26 5.29 21.79
N ASN A 381 -32.56 5.31 22.16
CA ASN A 381 -33.30 4.09 22.53
C ASN A 381 -34.17 3.50 21.41
N ASP A 382 -33.86 3.77 20.11
CA ASP A 382 -34.64 3.25 18.97
C ASP A 382 -34.22 1.80 18.64
N PRO A 383 -35.10 0.79 18.83
CA PRO A 383 -34.75 -0.61 18.58
C PRO A 383 -34.42 -0.93 17.12
N ILE A 384 -35.04 -0.23 16.16
CA ILE A 384 -34.80 -0.47 14.71
C ILE A 384 -33.43 0.06 14.35
N LYS A 385 -33.06 1.23 14.82
CA LYS A 385 -31.72 1.78 14.61
C LYS A 385 -30.66 0.94 15.33
N LYS A 386 -30.95 0.43 16.54
CA LYS A 386 -30.07 -0.50 17.25
C LYS A 386 -29.81 -1.79 16.43
N ALA A 387 -30.84 -2.35 15.80
CA ALA A 387 -30.69 -3.53 14.93
C ALA A 387 -29.82 -3.22 13.71
N GLY A 388 -29.97 -2.04 13.08
CA GLY A 388 -29.11 -1.59 11.99
C GLY A 388 -27.65 -1.44 12.42
N LEU A 389 -27.39 -0.85 13.59
CA LEU A 389 -26.05 -0.76 14.18
C LEU A 389 -25.41 -2.15 14.35
N ILE A 390 -26.16 -3.09 14.94
CA ILE A 390 -25.66 -4.44 15.17
C ILE A 390 -25.23 -5.06 13.83
N GLN A 391 -26.04 -4.92 12.78
CA GLN A 391 -25.70 -5.43 11.44
C GLN A 391 -24.43 -4.79 10.87
N ASP A 392 -24.26 -3.47 11.03
CA ASP A 392 -23.07 -2.76 10.55
C ASP A 392 -21.80 -3.19 11.28
N VAL A 393 -21.87 -3.35 12.61
CA VAL A 393 -20.71 -3.81 13.40
C VAL A 393 -20.38 -5.28 13.09
N VAL A 394 -21.39 -6.15 13.03
CA VAL A 394 -21.23 -7.56 12.69
C VAL A 394 -20.63 -7.72 11.29
N ARG A 395 -21.02 -6.87 10.34
CA ARG A 395 -20.44 -6.83 9.00
C ARG A 395 -18.94 -6.52 9.07
N SER A 396 -18.52 -5.49 9.83
CA SER A 396 -17.07 -5.18 9.98
C SER A 396 -16.31 -6.33 10.64
N VAL A 397 -16.86 -6.95 11.69
CA VAL A 397 -16.24 -8.13 12.33
C VAL A 397 -16.11 -9.30 11.35
N SER A 398 -17.08 -9.51 10.45
CA SER A 398 -17.05 -10.57 9.44
C SER A 398 -15.92 -10.42 8.42
N LEU A 399 -15.35 -9.21 8.26
CA LEU A 399 -14.22 -8.94 7.37
C LEU A 399 -12.89 -9.45 7.91
N ILE A 400 -12.75 -9.62 9.22
CA ILE A 400 -11.52 -10.09 9.87
C ILE A 400 -11.19 -11.50 9.38
N PRO A 401 -10.00 -11.74 8.75
CA PRO A 401 -9.68 -13.04 8.16
C PRO A 401 -9.46 -14.14 9.21
N ASP A 402 -8.82 -13.81 10.34
CA ASP A 402 -8.51 -14.76 11.41
C ASP A 402 -9.75 -15.16 12.20
N ASN A 403 -10.00 -16.47 12.28
CA ASN A 403 -11.20 -17.01 12.93
C ASN A 403 -11.19 -16.79 14.45
N ILE A 404 -10.01 -16.82 15.09
CA ILE A 404 -9.88 -16.65 16.54
C ILE A 404 -10.12 -15.20 16.90
N VAL A 405 -9.45 -14.29 16.20
CA VAL A 405 -9.62 -12.84 16.38
C VAL A 405 -11.08 -12.44 16.14
N ARG A 406 -11.69 -12.95 15.06
CA ARG A 406 -13.10 -12.71 14.75
C ARG A 406 -14.05 -13.20 15.86
N SER A 407 -13.78 -14.36 16.47
CA SER A 407 -14.57 -14.89 17.58
C SER A 407 -14.44 -14.04 18.83
N VAL A 408 -13.24 -13.52 19.13
CA VAL A 408 -13.01 -12.60 20.26
C VAL A 408 -13.82 -11.31 20.07
N TYR A 409 -13.76 -10.72 18.86
CA TYR A 409 -14.56 -9.53 18.56
C TYR A 409 -16.06 -9.80 18.55
N ALA A 410 -16.53 -10.97 18.10
CA ALA A 410 -17.93 -11.34 18.16
C ALA A 410 -18.46 -11.35 19.61
N LYS A 411 -17.69 -11.90 20.54
CA LYS A 411 -18.01 -11.90 21.97
C LYS A 411 -18.02 -10.48 22.56
N GLU A 412 -17.02 -9.67 22.21
CA GLU A 412 -16.95 -8.26 22.65
C GLU A 412 -18.16 -7.46 22.16
N CYS A 413 -18.52 -7.61 20.87
CA CYS A 413 -19.71 -6.97 20.30
C CYS A 413 -21.00 -7.39 21.00
N ALA A 414 -21.17 -8.69 21.27
CA ALA A 414 -22.33 -9.23 21.97
C ALA A 414 -22.49 -8.59 23.34
N SER A 415 -21.38 -8.47 24.08
CA SER A 415 -21.37 -7.83 25.41
C SER A 415 -21.69 -6.34 25.37
N GLN A 416 -21.10 -5.58 24.43
CA GLN A 416 -21.31 -4.12 24.37
C GLN A 416 -22.68 -3.72 23.84
N LEU A 417 -23.26 -4.54 22.95
CA LEU A 417 -24.55 -4.28 22.31
C LEU A 417 -25.73 -4.92 23.07
N ASP A 418 -25.44 -5.66 24.14
CA ASP A 418 -26.42 -6.41 24.91
C ASP A 418 -27.26 -7.36 24.05
N VAL A 419 -26.56 -8.27 23.35
CA VAL A 419 -27.13 -9.27 22.44
C VAL A 419 -26.51 -10.63 22.73
N ASP A 420 -27.25 -11.72 22.50
CA ASP A 420 -26.71 -13.08 22.64
C ASP A 420 -25.56 -13.32 21.64
N GLU A 421 -24.41 -13.80 22.12
CA GLU A 421 -23.23 -14.11 21.30
C GLU A 421 -23.56 -15.07 20.14
N LYS A 422 -24.49 -16.02 20.38
CA LYS A 422 -24.92 -16.96 19.33
C LYS A 422 -25.58 -16.27 18.15
N VAL A 423 -26.34 -15.19 18.39
CA VAL A 423 -26.97 -14.38 17.34
C VAL A 423 -25.91 -13.67 16.51
N VAL A 424 -24.91 -13.06 17.16
CA VAL A 424 -23.81 -12.40 16.49
C VAL A 424 -23.01 -13.37 15.62
N LEU A 425 -22.66 -14.55 16.18
CA LEU A 425 -21.92 -15.58 15.45
C LEU A 425 -22.72 -16.16 14.28
N ALA A 426 -24.03 -16.38 14.44
CA ALA A 426 -24.89 -16.86 13.36
C ALA A 426 -24.97 -15.87 12.19
N GLU A 427 -25.09 -14.57 12.48
CA GLU A 427 -25.12 -13.53 11.44
C GLU A 427 -23.77 -13.39 10.74
N ILE A 428 -22.62 -13.47 11.46
CA ILE A 428 -21.29 -13.53 10.86
C ILE A 428 -21.18 -14.71 9.88
N GLN A 429 -21.61 -15.91 10.30
CA GLN A 429 -21.57 -17.09 9.45
C GLN A 429 -22.42 -16.96 8.18
N LYS A 430 -23.60 -16.35 8.30
CA LYS A 430 -24.48 -16.06 7.17
C LYS A 430 -23.82 -15.11 6.18
N ILE A 431 -23.20 -14.02 6.65
CA ILE A 431 -22.46 -13.07 5.80
C ILE A 431 -21.32 -13.78 5.08
N LEU A 432 -20.50 -14.56 5.79
CA LEU A 432 -19.39 -15.31 5.20
C LEU A 432 -19.84 -16.33 4.16
N ARG A 433 -20.96 -17.03 4.39
CA ARG A 433 -21.55 -17.97 3.43
C ARG A 433 -21.99 -17.26 2.17
N THR A 434 -22.75 -16.16 2.30
CA THR A 434 -23.22 -15.37 1.15
C THR A 434 -22.04 -14.80 0.34
N ARG A 435 -20.95 -14.41 1.01
CA ARG A 435 -19.73 -13.93 0.35
C ARG A 435 -19.07 -15.04 -0.46
N ARG A 436 -18.92 -16.25 0.11
CA ARG A 436 -18.37 -17.42 -0.59
C ARG A 436 -19.21 -17.82 -1.80
N GLU A 437 -20.53 -17.82 -1.67
CA GLU A 437 -21.45 -18.11 -2.77
C GLU A 437 -21.28 -17.11 -3.92
N LYS A 438 -21.19 -15.82 -3.62
CA LYS A 438 -20.94 -14.76 -4.63
C LYS A 438 -19.57 -14.92 -5.32
N GLU A 439 -18.53 -15.28 -4.58
CA GLU A 439 -17.21 -15.52 -5.14
C GLU A 439 -17.17 -16.75 -6.05
N LEU A 440 -17.87 -17.81 -5.68
CA LEU A 440 -18.01 -19.01 -6.50
C LEU A 440 -18.74 -18.71 -7.82
N VAL A 441 -19.83 -17.93 -7.76
CA VAL A 441 -20.59 -17.51 -8.96
C VAL A 441 -19.73 -16.62 -9.87
N ARG A 442 -18.94 -15.70 -9.32
CA ARG A 442 -18.00 -14.88 -10.12
C ARG A 442 -16.93 -15.73 -10.80
N LYS A 443 -16.37 -16.70 -10.09
CA LYS A 443 -15.38 -17.63 -10.68
C LYS A 443 -15.99 -18.54 -11.75
N SER A 444 -17.26 -18.91 -11.64
CA SER A 444 -17.95 -19.74 -12.64
C SER A 444 -18.34 -18.97 -13.90
N ASN A 445 -18.54 -17.66 -13.81
CA ASN A 445 -18.94 -16.82 -14.95
C ASN A 445 -17.77 -16.30 -15.80
N GLY A 446 -16.55 -16.78 -15.59
CA GLY A 446 -15.40 -16.49 -16.47
C GLY A 446 -14.82 -15.08 -16.39
N ASP A 447 -15.30 -14.22 -15.47
CA ASP A 447 -14.74 -12.89 -15.23
C ASP A 447 -13.46 -12.98 -14.37
N TYR A 448 -12.40 -13.51 -14.97
CA TYR A 448 -11.06 -13.41 -14.40
C TYR A 448 -10.40 -12.12 -14.89
N THR A 449 -10.81 -10.98 -14.37
CA THR A 449 -9.99 -9.79 -14.35
C THR A 449 -9.28 -9.75 -13.00
N PRO A 450 -7.94 -9.65 -12.95
CA PRO A 450 -7.25 -9.30 -11.71
C PRO A 450 -7.85 -7.98 -11.22
N GLN A 451 -8.31 -7.93 -9.98
CA GLN A 451 -8.96 -6.76 -9.40
C GLN A 451 -8.04 -5.53 -9.51
N SER A 452 -8.19 -4.76 -10.59
CA SER A 452 -7.86 -3.35 -10.61
C SER A 452 -9.10 -2.63 -10.07
N TYR A 453 -9.07 -2.22 -8.82
CA TYR A 453 -10.08 -1.32 -8.27
C TYR A 453 -9.86 0.06 -8.87
N ALA A 454 -10.50 0.31 -10.03
CA ALA A 454 -10.79 1.66 -10.45
C ALA A 454 -12.02 2.12 -9.67
N ALA A 455 -11.88 3.17 -8.89
CA ALA A 455 -12.98 3.84 -8.24
C ALA A 455 -13.89 4.43 -9.34
N GLU A 456 -15.12 3.96 -9.43
CA GLU A 456 -16.17 4.66 -10.17
C GLU A 456 -16.52 5.94 -9.41
N GLU A 457 -16.00 7.07 -9.87
CA GLU A 457 -16.55 8.38 -9.54
C GLU A 457 -17.91 8.50 -10.24
N LYS A 458 -18.98 8.39 -9.47
CA LYS A 458 -20.31 8.80 -9.92
C LYS A 458 -20.36 10.31 -9.93
N HIS A 459 -20.21 10.89 -11.10
CA HIS A 459 -20.67 12.25 -11.36
C HIS A 459 -22.20 12.27 -11.32
N ASP A 460 -22.74 12.96 -10.30
CA ASP A 460 -24.11 13.43 -10.28
C ASP A 460 -24.29 14.48 -11.39
N THR A 461 -24.98 14.10 -12.45
CA THR A 461 -25.59 15.05 -13.38
C THR A 461 -27.04 14.68 -13.58
N ASN A 462 -27.90 15.62 -13.19
CA ASN A 462 -29.35 15.65 -13.24
C ASN A 462 -29.88 15.48 -14.69
N PRO A 463 -31.05 14.82 -14.89
CA PRO A 463 -31.50 14.36 -16.18
C PRO A 463 -32.41 15.38 -16.89
N ALA A 464 -32.14 15.64 -18.12
CA ALA A 464 -33.17 16.05 -19.09
C ALA A 464 -32.62 15.86 -20.52
N TYR A 465 -33.14 14.90 -21.25
CA TYR A 465 -33.77 14.97 -22.56
C TYR A 465 -33.85 13.59 -23.21
N ARG A 466 -35.10 13.34 -23.62
CA ARG A 466 -35.78 12.34 -24.43
C ARG A 466 -34.99 11.65 -25.55
N GLN A 467 -35.24 10.33 -25.59
CA GLN A 467 -35.78 9.51 -26.71
C GLN A 467 -35.42 9.88 -28.14
N GLU A 468 -34.88 8.93 -28.89
CA GLU A 468 -35.55 8.33 -30.06
C GLU A 468 -34.79 7.10 -30.59
N ASP A 469 -35.60 6.17 -31.04
CA ASP A 469 -35.38 4.86 -31.60
C ASP A 469 -34.39 4.78 -32.77
N VAL A 470 -33.64 3.69 -32.89
CA VAL A 470 -33.47 2.96 -34.16
C VAL A 470 -33.27 1.46 -33.93
N VAL A 471 -34.11 0.72 -34.57
CA VAL A 471 -34.15 -0.73 -34.79
C VAL A 471 -33.07 -1.14 -35.80
N SER A 472 -32.38 -2.26 -35.62
CA SER A 472 -32.36 -3.40 -36.54
C SER A 472 -31.19 -4.36 -36.32
N ASP A 473 -31.59 -5.58 -36.16
CA ASP A 473 -31.23 -6.83 -36.86
C ASP A 473 -29.79 -7.36 -36.83
N GLY A 474 -29.70 -8.54 -36.24
CA GLY A 474 -29.12 -9.59 -37.00
C GLY A 474 -28.09 -10.52 -36.33
N VAL A 475 -28.53 -11.66 -35.87
CA VAL A 475 -27.80 -12.94 -35.89
C VAL A 475 -26.61 -13.10 -34.93
N GLY A 476 -26.90 -13.59 -33.76
CA GLY A 476 -25.95 -14.25 -32.87
C GLY A 476 -26.48 -15.61 -32.48
N GLN A 477 -25.99 -16.67 -33.08
CA GLN A 477 -26.33 -18.05 -32.71
C GLN A 477 -25.90 -18.34 -31.27
N SER A 478 -26.88 -18.65 -30.45
CA SER A 478 -26.73 -19.15 -29.08
C SER A 478 -26.13 -20.58 -29.10
N PHE A 479 -24.94 -20.73 -28.57
CA PHE A 479 -24.45 -22.00 -28.05
C PHE A 479 -24.84 -22.12 -26.57
N SER A 480 -26.10 -22.47 -26.33
CA SER A 480 -26.58 -22.86 -25.01
C SER A 480 -27.62 -23.98 -25.17
N SER A 481 -27.17 -25.21 -25.21
CA SER A 481 -28.00 -26.37 -24.87
C SER A 481 -27.30 -27.70 -25.08
N GLN A 482 -26.24 -28.01 -24.36
CA GLN A 482 -25.75 -29.39 -24.26
C GLN A 482 -25.18 -29.82 -22.90
N PHE A 483 -25.27 -28.98 -21.84
CA PHE A 483 -24.77 -29.35 -20.51
C PHE A 483 -25.85 -29.46 -19.42
N SER A 484 -27.09 -29.77 -19.78
CA SER A 484 -28.19 -29.89 -18.81
C SER A 484 -28.53 -31.35 -18.39
N THR A 485 -27.58 -32.29 -18.51
CA THR A 485 -27.87 -33.72 -18.24
C THR A 485 -27.06 -34.32 -17.07
N PHE A 486 -26.18 -33.58 -16.41
CA PHE A 486 -25.51 -34.11 -15.23
C PHE A 486 -26.30 -33.83 -13.96
N ASP A 487 -26.50 -34.84 -13.12
CA ASP A 487 -27.10 -34.65 -11.82
C ASP A 487 -26.11 -34.00 -10.81
N LYS A 488 -26.63 -33.68 -9.63
CA LYS A 488 -25.84 -32.97 -8.62
C LYS A 488 -24.67 -33.80 -8.08
N GLU A 489 -24.75 -35.11 -8.12
CA GLU A 489 -23.73 -36.04 -7.65
C GLU A 489 -22.63 -36.18 -8.70
N GLU A 490 -23.00 -36.30 -9.97
CA GLU A 490 -22.10 -36.31 -11.12
C GLU A 490 -21.27 -35.00 -11.21
N MET A 491 -21.91 -33.85 -10.99
CA MET A 491 -21.22 -32.57 -10.94
C MET A 491 -20.25 -32.47 -9.76
N ASN A 492 -20.56 -33.07 -8.62
CA ASN A 492 -19.64 -33.12 -7.49
C ASN A 492 -18.44 -34.04 -7.78
N ILE A 493 -18.63 -35.18 -8.42
CA ILE A 493 -17.56 -36.08 -8.84
C ILE A 493 -16.64 -35.38 -9.84
N LEU A 494 -17.21 -34.72 -10.84
CA LEU A 494 -16.46 -33.95 -11.84
C LEU A 494 -15.62 -32.82 -11.16
N HIS A 495 -16.20 -32.16 -10.16
CA HIS A 495 -15.51 -31.13 -9.38
C HIS A 495 -14.29 -31.69 -8.63
N TYR A 496 -14.43 -32.88 -8.02
CA TYR A 496 -13.30 -33.54 -7.33
C TYR A 496 -12.22 -33.98 -8.31
N VAL A 497 -12.58 -34.53 -9.48
CA VAL A 497 -11.62 -34.93 -10.52
C VAL A 497 -10.84 -33.75 -11.06
N VAL A 498 -11.52 -32.62 -11.35
CA VAL A 498 -10.88 -31.40 -11.87
C VAL A 498 -9.97 -30.76 -10.83
N ARG A 499 -10.36 -30.79 -9.55
CA ARG A 499 -9.61 -30.13 -8.48
C ARG A 499 -8.44 -30.95 -7.92
N TYR A 500 -8.59 -32.25 -7.85
CA TYR A 500 -7.67 -33.16 -7.17
C TYR A 500 -7.19 -34.32 -8.06
N GLY A 501 -7.55 -34.33 -9.34
CA GLY A 501 -7.32 -35.46 -10.23
C GLY A 501 -5.86 -35.90 -10.39
N GLY A 502 -4.91 -35.00 -10.10
CA GLY A 502 -3.49 -35.31 -10.13
C GLY A 502 -2.88 -35.70 -8.77
N GLU A 503 -3.66 -35.65 -7.66
CA GLU A 503 -3.15 -35.95 -6.34
C GLU A 503 -3.16 -37.45 -6.02
N LEU A 504 -2.09 -37.93 -5.35
CA LEU A 504 -1.95 -39.33 -4.90
C LEU A 504 -2.71 -39.50 -3.59
N LEU A 505 -3.95 -40.04 -3.67
CA LEU A 505 -4.83 -40.17 -2.51
C LEU A 505 -4.99 -41.62 -1.99
N PHE A 506 -4.66 -42.63 -2.80
CA PHE A 506 -4.92 -44.03 -2.47
C PHE A 506 -3.70 -44.90 -2.75
N MET A 507 -3.51 -45.89 -1.89
CA MET A 507 -2.60 -47.01 -2.10
C MET A 507 -3.43 -48.26 -2.35
N THR A 508 -3.22 -48.91 -3.48
CA THR A 508 -3.93 -50.15 -3.81
C THR A 508 -3.48 -51.29 -2.87
N LYS A 509 -4.28 -52.37 -2.81
CA LYS A 509 -3.87 -53.58 -2.06
C LYS A 509 -2.56 -54.20 -2.57
N ALA A 510 -2.13 -53.84 -3.78
CA ALA A 510 -0.85 -54.27 -4.36
C ALA A 510 0.32 -53.31 -4.00
N GLY A 511 0.07 -52.21 -3.25
CA GLY A 511 1.09 -51.26 -2.84
C GLY A 511 1.41 -50.19 -3.87
N GLU A 512 0.59 -50.00 -4.89
CA GLU A 512 0.73 -48.98 -5.91
C GLU A 512 -0.11 -47.76 -5.56
N TYR A 513 0.42 -46.52 -5.82
CA TYR A 513 -0.33 -45.27 -5.64
C TYR A 513 -1.23 -45.00 -6.85
N GLN A 514 -2.47 -44.61 -6.61
CA GLN A 514 -3.39 -44.12 -7.64
C GLN A 514 -3.82 -42.70 -7.39
N THR A 515 -3.97 -41.94 -8.47
CA THR A 515 -4.57 -40.59 -8.45
C THR A 515 -6.08 -40.67 -8.31
N VAL A 516 -6.72 -39.56 -7.89
CA VAL A 516 -8.19 -39.48 -7.82
C VAL A 516 -8.84 -39.78 -9.16
N SER A 517 -8.28 -39.27 -10.26
CA SER A 517 -8.79 -39.55 -11.61
C SER A 517 -8.63 -41.02 -12.01
N GLY A 518 -7.51 -41.67 -11.67
CA GLY A 518 -7.29 -43.10 -11.90
C GLY A 518 -8.26 -44.01 -11.14
N PHE A 519 -8.65 -43.60 -9.93
CA PHE A 519 -9.63 -44.35 -9.12
C PHE A 519 -11.07 -44.24 -9.65
N ILE A 520 -11.47 -43.06 -10.17
CA ILE A 520 -12.84 -42.83 -10.67
C ILE A 520 -13.08 -43.44 -12.05
N ILE A 521 -12.02 -43.59 -12.86
CA ILE A 521 -12.11 -44.19 -14.21
C ILE A 521 -11.95 -45.71 -14.18
N ALA A 522 -11.32 -46.28 -13.16
CA ALA A 522 -11.19 -47.73 -12.95
C ALA A 522 -12.37 -48.31 -12.16
#